data_366b36d1581eda5c60979fbebebe8b9d
#
_entry.id   366b36d1581eda5c60979fbebebe8b9d
#
_cell.length_a   1.000
_cell.length_b   1.000
_cell.length_c   1.000
_cell.angle_alpha   90.00
_cell.angle_beta   90.00
_cell.angle_gamma   90.00
#
_symmetry.space_group_name_H-M   'P 1'
#
loop_
_entity.id
_entity.type
_entity.pdbx_description
1 polymer ?
#
loop_
_entity_poly.entity_id
_entity_poly.type
_entity_poly.pdbx_seq_one_letter_code
_entity_poly.pdbx_strand_id
1 'polypeptide(L)'
;MDGFARRLLHWYDRNGRHDLPWQEMSINRPANRRSPYRVWVSEVMLQQTQVATVIPYFERFVQALPDVAALAAAPEDQVMALWSGLGYYRRARHLHAAAQLCVALHGGELPRDFDALAALPGLGRSTAAAILAQAHGQRHAILDGNVKRVLARFHGVHGWPGERNIEHALWSHAETHTPSTRIADYTQAIMDLGATVCTRANPRCAECPQSRECVAHRDNLTHAIPAPRPARALPEKHIVFVVLRDEHGRVLLQRRPPQGVWPRLWSLPEANDTEAAGTLAAQLAKLDHAVAATLPGIRHAFTHFRLRAAPLEWRGVRANARLAEDPDSRWCSPGEIATLGIPAPVLKLLHSMSRTVYCQKAQRETEGLDRPPCPGELGQRVYEHIGREAWQQWLAYQTMLINENRLSPRDPATRAMLGAEMQRFLFGDDAAT
;
A
#
# COMPACT_ATOMS: atom_id res chain seq x y z
N MET A 1 -12.47 -25.53 25.87
CA MET A 1 -11.43 -24.54 25.48
C MET A 1 -10.10 -25.02 26.05
N ASP A 2 -9.10 -25.23 25.19
CA ASP A 2 -7.79 -25.67 25.62
C ASP A 2 -6.99 -24.59 26.38
N GLY A 3 -5.85 -24.95 26.97
CA GLY A 3 -5.02 -24.02 27.73
C GLY A 3 -4.47 -22.87 26.89
N PHE A 4 -4.10 -23.15 25.62
CA PHE A 4 -3.59 -22.15 24.68
C PHE A 4 -4.63 -21.07 24.39
N ALA A 5 -5.83 -21.44 23.96
CA ALA A 5 -6.90 -20.51 23.62
C ALA A 5 -7.34 -19.67 24.82
N ARG A 6 -7.41 -20.27 26.02
CA ARG A 6 -7.79 -19.55 27.25
C ARG A 6 -6.78 -18.46 27.63
N ARG A 7 -5.48 -18.79 27.63
CA ARG A 7 -4.43 -17.80 27.92
C ARG A 7 -4.38 -16.69 26.88
N LEU A 8 -4.55 -17.05 25.60
CA LEU A 8 -4.56 -16.08 24.49
C LEU A 8 -5.72 -15.09 24.60
N LEU A 9 -6.94 -15.59 24.88
CA LEU A 9 -8.12 -14.74 25.03
C LEU A 9 -8.01 -13.85 26.27
N HIS A 10 -7.47 -14.35 27.38
CA HIS A 10 -7.23 -13.53 28.59
C HIS A 10 -6.21 -12.40 28.33
N TRP A 11 -5.17 -12.68 27.53
CA TRP A 11 -4.22 -11.67 27.08
C TRP A 11 -4.89 -10.66 26.15
N TYR A 12 -5.70 -11.14 25.21
CA TYR A 12 -6.40 -10.29 24.21
C TYR A 12 -7.35 -9.29 24.90
N ASP A 13 -8.06 -9.70 25.92
CA ASP A 13 -8.99 -8.82 26.67
C ASP A 13 -8.30 -7.56 27.23
N ARG A 14 -6.97 -7.61 27.46
CA ARG A 14 -6.18 -6.51 28.05
C ARG A 14 -5.25 -5.81 27.07
N ASN A 15 -4.77 -6.52 26.07
CA ASN A 15 -3.67 -6.09 25.19
C ASN A 15 -4.03 -6.16 23.71
N GLY A 16 -5.19 -6.67 23.35
CA GLY A 16 -5.66 -6.78 21.98
C GLY A 16 -5.97 -5.42 21.35
N ARG A 17 -5.98 -5.37 20.03
CA ARG A 17 -6.44 -4.19 19.29
C ARG A 17 -7.94 -4.29 19.11
N HIS A 18 -8.67 -3.42 19.80
CA HIS A 18 -10.15 -3.39 19.83
C HIS A 18 -10.72 -2.21 19.03
N ASP A 19 -9.87 -1.33 18.53
CA ASP A 19 -10.18 -0.04 17.91
C ASP A 19 -9.89 0.00 16.41
N LEU A 20 -9.71 -1.15 15.76
CA LEU A 20 -9.45 -1.18 14.33
C LEU A 20 -10.72 -0.81 13.53
N PRO A 21 -10.63 0.03 12.48
CA PRO A 21 -11.81 0.55 11.76
C PRO A 21 -12.75 -0.52 11.19
N TRP A 22 -12.24 -1.70 10.90
CA TRP A 22 -13.04 -2.83 10.40
C TRP A 22 -13.71 -3.67 11.47
N GLN A 23 -13.46 -3.35 12.76
CA GLN A 23 -14.08 -4.01 13.89
C GLN A 23 -15.38 -3.32 14.35
N GLU A 24 -15.70 -2.16 13.77
CA GLU A 24 -16.93 -1.44 14.07
C GLU A 24 -18.16 -2.34 13.91
N MET A 25 -19.04 -2.27 14.92
CA MET A 25 -20.29 -3.01 14.95
C MET A 25 -21.26 -2.41 13.94
N SER A 26 -21.94 -3.23 13.17
CA SER A 26 -22.97 -2.77 12.24
C SER A 26 -24.21 -2.37 13.02
N ILE A 27 -24.67 -1.12 12.89
CA ILE A 27 -25.86 -0.57 13.57
C ILE A 27 -27.16 -1.31 13.16
N ASN A 28 -27.16 -1.93 11.97
CA ASN A 28 -28.34 -2.59 11.37
C ASN A 28 -28.35 -4.12 11.53
N ARG A 29 -27.51 -4.71 12.40
CA ARG A 29 -27.47 -6.16 12.63
C ARG A 29 -27.71 -6.49 14.12
N PRO A 30 -28.20 -7.73 14.41
CA PRO A 30 -28.35 -8.17 15.81
C PRO A 30 -27.06 -7.98 16.59
N ALA A 31 -27.20 -7.55 17.83
CA ALA A 31 -26.13 -7.10 18.71
C ALA A 31 -24.80 -7.86 18.56
N ASN A 32 -23.71 -7.13 18.43
CA ASN A 32 -22.32 -7.56 18.47
C ASN A 32 -21.74 -8.31 17.24
N ARG A 33 -22.15 -8.03 16.02
CA ARG A 33 -21.51 -8.63 14.83
C ARG A 33 -20.85 -7.58 13.94
N ARG A 34 -19.59 -7.83 13.55
CA ARG A 34 -18.84 -7.03 12.58
C ARG A 34 -19.45 -7.14 11.19
N SER A 35 -19.32 -6.10 10.38
CA SER A 35 -19.78 -6.13 8.97
C SER A 35 -18.92 -7.12 8.16
N PRO A 36 -19.53 -8.15 7.50
CA PRO A 36 -18.77 -9.08 6.67
C PRO A 36 -18.00 -8.38 5.54
N TYR A 37 -18.61 -7.34 4.94
CA TYR A 37 -17.97 -6.54 3.90
C TYR A 37 -16.71 -5.83 4.42
N ARG A 38 -16.80 -5.13 5.56
CA ARG A 38 -15.66 -4.41 6.16
C ARG A 38 -14.54 -5.37 6.58
N VAL A 39 -14.90 -6.51 7.17
CA VAL A 39 -13.94 -7.58 7.49
C VAL A 39 -13.26 -8.10 6.23
N TRP A 40 -14.03 -8.40 5.18
CA TRP A 40 -13.48 -8.88 3.92
C TRP A 40 -12.49 -7.90 3.28
N VAL A 41 -12.89 -6.63 3.13
CA VAL A 41 -12.02 -5.58 2.57
C VAL A 41 -10.72 -5.48 3.37
N SER A 42 -10.81 -5.44 4.70
CA SER A 42 -9.63 -5.36 5.57
C SER A 42 -8.72 -6.59 5.45
N GLU A 43 -9.28 -7.80 5.46
CA GLU A 43 -8.51 -9.04 5.33
C GLU A 43 -7.74 -9.08 4.00
N VAL A 44 -8.35 -8.63 2.90
CA VAL A 44 -7.68 -8.55 1.60
C VAL A 44 -6.62 -7.45 1.59
N MET A 45 -6.87 -6.28 2.18
CA MET A 45 -5.89 -5.19 2.26
C MET A 45 -4.69 -5.55 3.14
N LEU A 46 -4.90 -6.31 4.20
CA LEU A 46 -3.87 -6.74 5.15
C LEU A 46 -2.96 -7.85 4.61
N GLN A 47 -3.33 -8.52 3.51
CA GLN A 47 -2.43 -9.49 2.88
C GLN A 47 -1.11 -8.82 2.50
N GLN A 48 -0.01 -9.16 3.22
CA GLN A 48 1.34 -8.63 3.03
C GLN A 48 1.47 -7.10 3.20
N THR A 49 0.56 -6.45 3.90
CA THR A 49 0.58 -5.00 4.19
C THR A 49 0.36 -4.77 5.67
N GLN A 50 1.08 -3.80 6.24
CA GLN A 50 0.99 -3.47 7.67
C GLN A 50 -0.30 -2.69 7.99
N VAL A 51 -0.84 -2.87 9.19
CA VAL A 51 -2.08 -2.23 9.67
C VAL A 51 -2.03 -0.72 9.53
N ALA A 52 -0.96 -0.07 10.00
CA ALA A 52 -0.80 1.38 9.92
C ALA A 52 -0.87 1.93 8.48
N THR A 53 -0.41 1.14 7.51
CA THR A 53 -0.53 1.48 6.08
C THR A 53 -1.95 1.27 5.58
N VAL A 54 -2.64 0.23 6.05
CA VAL A 54 -3.98 -0.16 5.57
C VAL A 54 -5.07 0.81 6.05
N ILE A 55 -5.01 1.29 7.28
CA ILE A 55 -6.07 2.12 7.88
C ILE A 55 -6.52 3.26 6.95
N PRO A 56 -5.66 4.18 6.48
CA PRO A 56 -6.11 5.30 5.64
C PRO A 56 -6.64 4.86 4.27
N TYR A 57 -6.17 3.72 3.74
CA TYR A 57 -6.73 3.15 2.50
C TYR A 57 -8.09 2.53 2.72
N PHE A 58 -8.26 1.79 3.81
CA PHE A 58 -9.51 1.17 4.19
C PHE A 58 -10.63 2.20 4.37
N GLU A 59 -10.37 3.26 5.14
CA GLU A 59 -11.34 4.31 5.40
C GLU A 59 -11.81 4.98 4.10
N ARG A 60 -10.89 5.41 3.24
CA ARG A 60 -11.23 5.98 1.92
C ARG A 60 -11.99 5.00 1.04
N PHE A 61 -11.58 3.73 1.04
CA PHE A 61 -12.19 2.70 0.21
C PHE A 61 -13.63 2.42 0.61
N VAL A 62 -13.90 2.20 1.90
CA VAL A 62 -15.26 1.92 2.39
C VAL A 62 -16.16 3.16 2.40
N GLN A 63 -15.60 4.36 2.46
CA GLN A 63 -16.34 5.60 2.26
C GLN A 63 -16.84 5.73 0.82
N ALA A 64 -15.98 5.45 -0.16
CA ALA A 64 -16.32 5.53 -1.59
C ALA A 64 -17.17 4.35 -2.07
N LEU A 65 -16.95 3.16 -1.53
CA LEU A 65 -17.56 1.90 -1.91
C LEU A 65 -18.07 1.19 -0.62
N PRO A 66 -19.24 1.59 -0.09
CA PRO A 66 -19.66 1.22 1.27
C PRO A 66 -20.11 -0.24 1.42
N ASP A 67 -20.43 -0.93 0.33
CA ASP A 67 -20.95 -2.30 0.35
C ASP A 67 -20.54 -3.10 -0.90
N VAL A 68 -20.95 -4.36 -0.94
CA VAL A 68 -20.66 -5.29 -2.05
C VAL A 68 -21.25 -4.80 -3.37
N ALA A 69 -22.45 -4.22 -3.33
CA ALA A 69 -23.14 -3.77 -4.55
C ALA A 69 -22.43 -2.54 -5.15
N ALA A 70 -22.05 -1.56 -4.31
CA ALA A 70 -21.29 -0.40 -4.74
C ALA A 70 -19.93 -0.80 -5.32
N LEU A 71 -19.23 -1.74 -4.66
CA LEU A 71 -17.96 -2.27 -5.16
C LEU A 71 -18.13 -3.00 -6.50
N ALA A 72 -19.15 -3.84 -6.64
CA ALA A 72 -19.41 -4.59 -7.86
C ALA A 72 -19.76 -3.69 -9.05
N ALA A 73 -20.51 -2.61 -8.81
CA ALA A 73 -20.95 -1.66 -9.84
C ALA A 73 -19.87 -0.64 -10.22
N ALA A 74 -18.84 -0.46 -9.38
CA ALA A 74 -17.78 0.53 -9.63
C ALA A 74 -16.97 0.17 -10.89
N PRO A 75 -16.56 1.17 -11.70
CA PRO A 75 -15.58 0.94 -12.75
C PRO A 75 -14.26 0.40 -12.19
N GLU A 76 -13.61 -0.51 -12.92
CA GLU A 76 -12.30 -1.08 -12.49
C GLU A 76 -11.28 0.03 -12.17
N ASP A 77 -11.23 1.09 -12.98
CA ASP A 77 -10.33 2.22 -12.79
C ASP A 77 -10.54 2.94 -11.45
N GLN A 78 -11.78 3.09 -10.99
CA GLN A 78 -12.09 3.67 -9.67
C GLN A 78 -11.57 2.78 -8.54
N VAL A 79 -11.80 1.47 -8.63
CA VAL A 79 -11.30 0.50 -7.63
C VAL A 79 -9.77 0.54 -7.59
N MET A 80 -9.12 0.58 -8.75
CA MET A 80 -7.66 0.62 -8.85
C MET A 80 -7.07 1.94 -8.39
N ALA A 81 -7.76 3.07 -8.59
CA ALA A 81 -7.36 4.38 -8.07
C ALA A 81 -7.39 4.42 -6.54
N LEU A 82 -8.48 3.94 -5.93
CA LEU A 82 -8.62 3.83 -4.47
C LEU A 82 -7.56 2.91 -3.83
N TRP A 83 -7.02 1.96 -4.62
CA TRP A 83 -5.96 1.03 -4.18
C TRP A 83 -4.56 1.52 -4.50
N SER A 84 -4.43 2.60 -5.28
CA SER A 84 -3.15 3.09 -5.78
C SER A 84 -2.20 3.45 -4.64
N GLY A 85 -0.98 2.89 -4.66
CA GLY A 85 0.01 3.04 -3.59
C GLY A 85 0.06 1.89 -2.58
N LEU A 86 -1.02 1.12 -2.39
CA LEU A 86 -1.06 -0.02 -1.46
C LEU A 86 -0.25 -1.23 -1.95
N GLY A 87 -0.06 -1.34 -3.27
CA GLY A 87 0.67 -2.45 -3.90
C GLY A 87 -0.16 -3.74 -4.02
N TYR A 88 0.46 -4.77 -4.63
CA TYR A 88 -0.19 -6.06 -4.86
C TYR A 88 -1.58 -5.93 -5.51
N TYR A 89 -1.69 -5.17 -6.57
CA TYR A 89 -2.93 -4.75 -7.26
C TYR A 89 -3.82 -5.92 -7.71
N ARG A 90 -3.27 -7.12 -7.85
CA ARG A 90 -4.07 -8.32 -8.09
C ARG A 90 -5.12 -8.54 -7.01
N ARG A 91 -4.86 -8.12 -5.77
CA ARG A 91 -5.82 -8.21 -4.67
C ARG A 91 -7.06 -7.34 -4.94
N ALA A 92 -6.87 -6.10 -5.39
CA ALA A 92 -7.98 -5.19 -5.73
C ALA A 92 -8.85 -5.76 -6.86
N ARG A 93 -8.22 -6.30 -7.92
CA ARG A 93 -8.97 -6.93 -9.02
C ARG A 93 -9.74 -8.17 -8.57
N HIS A 94 -9.13 -9.02 -7.76
CA HIS A 94 -9.81 -10.17 -7.20
C HIS A 94 -10.97 -9.75 -6.29
N LEU A 95 -10.78 -8.72 -5.46
CA LEU A 95 -11.81 -8.15 -4.61
C LEU A 95 -13.00 -7.65 -5.44
N HIS A 96 -12.74 -6.92 -6.51
CA HIS A 96 -13.75 -6.42 -7.44
C HIS A 96 -14.48 -7.56 -8.16
N ALA A 97 -13.74 -8.50 -8.74
CA ALA A 97 -14.34 -9.68 -9.41
C ALA A 97 -15.18 -10.53 -8.44
N ALA A 98 -14.72 -10.70 -7.20
CA ALA A 98 -15.49 -11.41 -6.18
C ALA A 98 -16.78 -10.67 -5.79
N ALA A 99 -16.76 -9.32 -5.72
CA ALA A 99 -17.96 -8.54 -5.49
C ALA A 99 -18.99 -8.72 -6.62
N GLN A 100 -18.55 -8.71 -7.86
CA GLN A 100 -19.41 -8.97 -9.03
C GLN A 100 -20.04 -10.37 -8.97
N LEU A 101 -19.28 -11.40 -8.58
CA LEU A 101 -19.79 -12.74 -8.37
C LEU A 101 -20.78 -12.81 -7.20
N CYS A 102 -20.55 -12.08 -6.12
CA CYS A 102 -21.50 -12.00 -5.01
C CYS A 102 -22.85 -11.42 -5.46
N VAL A 103 -22.84 -10.37 -6.29
CA VAL A 103 -24.06 -9.81 -6.84
C VAL A 103 -24.74 -10.80 -7.78
N ALA A 104 -23.98 -11.44 -8.67
CA ALA A 104 -24.54 -12.34 -9.69
C ALA A 104 -25.08 -13.66 -9.12
N LEU A 105 -24.44 -14.23 -8.09
CA LEU A 105 -24.70 -15.60 -7.63
C LEU A 105 -25.18 -15.69 -6.18
N HIS A 106 -24.99 -14.65 -5.37
CA HIS A 106 -25.21 -14.71 -3.92
C HIS A 106 -26.08 -13.54 -3.40
N GLY A 107 -26.92 -12.96 -4.27
CA GLY A 107 -27.86 -11.91 -3.89
C GLY A 107 -27.23 -10.61 -3.37
N GLY A 108 -25.98 -10.34 -3.74
CA GLY A 108 -25.24 -9.14 -3.30
C GLY A 108 -24.62 -9.25 -1.90
N GLU A 109 -24.65 -10.42 -1.27
CA GLU A 109 -24.01 -10.68 0.01
C GLU A 109 -22.83 -11.66 -0.12
N LEU A 110 -21.90 -11.62 0.83
CA LEU A 110 -20.87 -12.64 0.94
C LEU A 110 -21.48 -13.98 1.36
N PRO A 111 -21.10 -15.11 0.72
CA PRO A 111 -21.55 -16.43 1.13
C PRO A 111 -21.21 -16.70 2.60
N ARG A 112 -22.14 -17.37 3.30
CA ARG A 112 -21.93 -17.86 4.68
C ARG A 112 -21.44 -19.30 4.71
N ASP A 113 -21.48 -19.98 3.58
CA ASP A 113 -20.89 -21.27 3.37
C ASP A 113 -19.38 -21.12 3.11
N PHE A 114 -18.58 -21.98 3.76
CA PHE A 114 -17.13 -21.90 3.69
C PHE A 114 -16.58 -22.18 2.29
N ASP A 115 -17.08 -23.19 1.62
CA ASP A 115 -16.57 -23.62 0.32
C ASP A 115 -16.96 -22.59 -0.76
N ALA A 116 -18.19 -22.10 -0.71
CA ALA A 116 -18.65 -21.02 -1.59
C ALA A 116 -17.85 -19.72 -1.41
N LEU A 117 -17.54 -19.36 -0.15
CA LEU A 117 -16.72 -18.18 0.15
C LEU A 117 -15.27 -18.35 -0.29
N ALA A 118 -14.68 -19.53 -0.04
CA ALA A 118 -13.30 -19.84 -0.42
C ALA A 118 -13.10 -19.97 -1.93
N ALA A 119 -14.16 -20.24 -2.68
CA ALA A 119 -14.14 -20.29 -4.15
C ALA A 119 -14.11 -18.91 -4.81
N LEU A 120 -14.41 -17.83 -4.09
CA LEU A 120 -14.36 -16.48 -4.63
C LEU A 120 -12.94 -16.04 -4.96
N PRO A 121 -12.72 -15.26 -6.03
CA PRO A 121 -11.41 -14.77 -6.41
C PRO A 121 -10.66 -14.08 -5.25
N GLY A 122 -9.41 -14.50 -5.01
CA GLY A 122 -8.54 -13.91 -3.99
C GLY A 122 -8.81 -14.36 -2.55
N LEU A 123 -9.82 -15.18 -2.31
CA LEU A 123 -10.15 -15.77 -1.02
C LEU A 123 -9.61 -17.19 -0.93
N GLY A 124 -8.53 -17.36 -0.17
CA GLY A 124 -8.04 -18.69 0.17
C GLY A 124 -8.63 -19.16 1.51
N ARG A 125 -8.36 -20.42 1.85
CA ARG A 125 -8.83 -21.09 3.08
C ARG A 125 -8.74 -20.20 4.33
N SER A 126 -7.58 -19.58 4.59
CA SER A 126 -7.37 -18.77 5.80
C SER A 126 -8.17 -17.47 5.78
N THR A 127 -8.29 -16.81 4.61
CA THR A 127 -9.06 -15.55 4.49
C THR A 127 -10.56 -15.81 4.63
N ALA A 128 -11.09 -16.85 3.97
CA ALA A 128 -12.49 -17.25 4.14
C ALA A 128 -12.81 -17.61 5.60
N ALA A 129 -11.94 -18.38 6.25
CA ALA A 129 -12.04 -18.71 7.67
C ALA A 129 -12.07 -17.45 8.56
N ALA A 130 -11.18 -16.48 8.32
CA ALA A 130 -11.14 -15.25 9.09
C ALA A 130 -12.41 -14.42 8.95
N ILE A 131 -12.96 -14.31 7.73
CA ILE A 131 -14.22 -13.61 7.47
C ILE A 131 -15.38 -14.27 8.22
N LEU A 132 -15.54 -15.59 8.08
CA LEU A 132 -16.62 -16.33 8.73
C LEU A 132 -16.50 -16.31 10.26
N ALA A 133 -15.28 -16.43 10.77
CA ALA A 133 -15.02 -16.35 12.20
C ALA A 133 -15.37 -14.98 12.77
N GLN A 134 -14.88 -13.91 12.16
CA GLN A 134 -15.03 -12.55 12.66
C GLN A 134 -16.43 -11.97 12.45
N ALA A 135 -17.06 -12.23 11.30
CA ALA A 135 -18.36 -11.66 10.95
C ALA A 135 -19.55 -12.55 11.39
N HIS A 136 -19.36 -13.86 11.47
CA HIS A 136 -20.47 -14.79 11.74
C HIS A 136 -20.23 -15.66 12.98
N GLY A 137 -19.05 -15.62 13.62
CA GLY A 137 -18.71 -16.46 14.78
C GLY A 137 -18.61 -17.95 14.46
N GLN A 138 -18.43 -18.30 13.18
CA GLN A 138 -18.29 -19.69 12.76
C GLN A 138 -16.89 -20.23 13.13
N ARG A 139 -16.84 -21.47 13.59
CA ARG A 139 -15.59 -22.10 14.00
C ARG A 139 -14.77 -22.56 12.79
N HIS A 140 -13.86 -21.72 12.36
CA HIS A 140 -12.86 -22.04 11.34
C HIS A 140 -11.48 -21.63 11.82
N ALA A 141 -10.51 -22.52 11.67
CA ALA A 141 -9.11 -22.21 11.96
C ALA A 141 -8.53 -21.29 10.87
N ILE A 142 -7.64 -20.38 11.29
CA ILE A 142 -6.86 -19.54 10.37
C ILE A 142 -5.39 -19.89 10.42
N LEU A 143 -4.67 -19.67 9.31
CA LEU A 143 -3.24 -19.94 9.22
C LEU A 143 -2.56 -18.93 8.27
N ASP A 144 -2.56 -17.66 8.67
CA ASP A 144 -1.81 -16.60 7.98
C ASP A 144 -0.32 -16.61 8.38
N GLY A 145 0.48 -15.69 7.85
CA GLY A 145 1.90 -15.62 8.16
C GLY A 145 2.23 -15.36 9.63
N ASN A 146 1.37 -14.66 10.37
CA ASN A 146 1.50 -14.41 11.80
C ASN A 146 1.20 -15.67 12.59
N VAL A 147 0.09 -16.32 12.28
CA VAL A 147 -0.36 -17.57 12.93
C VAL A 147 0.63 -18.70 12.68
N LYS A 148 1.13 -18.87 11.43
CA LYS A 148 2.20 -19.83 11.10
C LYS A 148 3.41 -19.64 12.02
N ARG A 149 3.85 -18.40 12.23
CA ARG A 149 5.00 -18.11 13.10
C ARG A 149 4.73 -18.43 14.58
N VAL A 150 3.56 -18.01 15.08
CA VAL A 150 3.15 -18.27 16.48
C VAL A 150 3.11 -19.77 16.73
N LEU A 151 2.40 -20.54 15.90
CA LEU A 151 2.24 -21.97 16.07
C LEU A 151 3.54 -22.75 15.85
N ALA A 152 4.34 -22.36 14.84
CA ALA A 152 5.64 -22.98 14.61
C ALA A 152 6.56 -22.84 15.83
N ARG A 153 6.62 -21.65 16.44
CA ARG A 153 7.42 -21.42 17.66
C ARG A 153 6.84 -22.12 18.87
N PHE A 154 5.53 -22.08 19.06
CA PHE A 154 4.88 -22.69 20.20
C PHE A 154 5.11 -24.21 20.22
N HIS A 155 4.95 -24.88 19.07
CA HIS A 155 5.12 -26.32 18.95
C HIS A 155 6.54 -26.79 18.57
N GLY A 156 7.47 -25.88 18.32
CA GLY A 156 8.83 -26.23 17.87
C GLY A 156 8.86 -26.81 16.46
N VAL A 157 7.96 -26.42 15.56
CA VAL A 157 7.89 -26.94 14.19
C VAL A 157 9.02 -26.32 13.36
N HIS A 158 10.01 -27.13 13.01
CA HIS A 158 11.15 -26.76 12.18
C HIS A 158 10.79 -26.74 10.69
N GLY A 159 11.56 -26.01 9.91
CA GLY A 159 11.39 -25.90 8.46
C GLY A 159 10.68 -24.62 8.02
N TRP A 160 10.60 -24.45 6.70
CA TRP A 160 9.91 -23.31 6.12
C TRP A 160 8.39 -23.55 6.07
N PRO A 161 7.55 -22.66 6.63
CA PRO A 161 6.09 -22.82 6.70
C PRO A 161 5.35 -22.86 5.34
N GLY A 162 6.06 -22.73 4.22
CA GLY A 162 5.52 -22.91 2.88
C GLY A 162 5.78 -24.28 2.28
N GLU A 163 6.47 -25.17 2.99
CA GLU A 163 6.59 -26.59 2.63
C GLU A 163 5.30 -27.32 2.98
N ARG A 164 4.83 -28.16 2.08
CA ARG A 164 3.52 -28.80 2.18
C ARG A 164 3.31 -29.61 3.48
N ASN A 165 4.32 -30.36 3.89
CA ASN A 165 4.28 -31.16 5.14
C ASN A 165 4.27 -30.27 6.38
N ILE A 166 5.06 -29.19 6.39
CA ILE A 166 5.14 -28.20 7.48
C ILE A 166 3.81 -27.43 7.57
N GLU A 167 3.30 -26.97 6.44
CA GLU A 167 2.02 -26.27 6.39
C GLU A 167 0.87 -27.15 6.88
N HIS A 168 0.86 -28.43 6.50
CA HIS A 168 -0.15 -29.39 6.97
C HIS A 168 -0.10 -29.59 8.50
N ALA A 169 1.10 -29.75 9.08
CA ALA A 169 1.27 -29.84 10.53
C ALA A 169 0.77 -28.57 11.24
N LEU A 170 1.09 -27.38 10.69
CA LEU A 170 0.62 -26.11 11.26
C LEU A 170 -0.90 -25.94 11.16
N TRP A 171 -1.55 -26.45 10.11
CA TRP A 171 -3.02 -26.48 10.03
C TRP A 171 -3.63 -27.37 11.11
N SER A 172 -3.07 -28.55 11.36
CA SER A 172 -3.52 -29.44 12.43
C SER A 172 -3.44 -28.76 13.80
N HIS A 173 -2.34 -28.06 14.09
CA HIS A 173 -2.21 -27.26 15.32
C HIS A 173 -3.22 -26.11 15.38
N ALA A 174 -3.45 -25.41 14.26
CA ALA A 174 -4.42 -24.33 14.20
C ALA A 174 -5.84 -24.83 14.52
N GLU A 175 -6.24 -25.96 13.96
CA GLU A 175 -7.54 -26.59 14.21
C GLU A 175 -7.71 -27.03 15.66
N THR A 176 -6.66 -27.62 16.25
CA THR A 176 -6.65 -28.06 17.66
C THR A 176 -6.87 -26.90 18.61
N HIS A 177 -6.22 -25.75 18.38
CA HIS A 177 -6.29 -24.60 19.26
C HIS A 177 -7.49 -23.68 19.02
N THR A 178 -8.18 -23.82 17.89
CA THR A 178 -9.36 -22.99 17.61
C THR A 178 -10.53 -23.39 18.51
N PRO A 179 -10.98 -22.52 19.44
CA PRO A 179 -12.01 -22.88 20.41
C PRO A 179 -13.40 -22.95 19.76
N SER A 180 -14.39 -23.42 20.53
CA SER A 180 -15.81 -23.45 20.11
C SER A 180 -16.58 -22.19 20.49
N THR A 181 -16.01 -21.32 21.32
CA THR A 181 -16.63 -20.05 21.78
C THR A 181 -15.66 -18.90 21.61
N ARG A 182 -16.17 -17.67 21.55
CA ARG A 182 -15.37 -16.43 21.33
C ARG A 182 -14.48 -16.53 20.09
N ILE A 183 -15.01 -17.10 19.01
CA ILE A 183 -14.26 -17.39 17.77
C ILE A 183 -13.69 -16.09 17.17
N ALA A 184 -14.50 -15.03 17.08
CA ALA A 184 -14.06 -13.74 16.52
C ALA A 184 -12.90 -13.15 17.30
N ASP A 185 -12.98 -13.20 18.65
CA ASP A 185 -11.93 -12.70 19.54
C ASP A 185 -10.66 -13.54 19.41
N TYR A 186 -10.78 -14.87 19.37
CA TYR A 186 -9.65 -15.78 19.20
C TYR A 186 -8.92 -15.53 17.88
N THR A 187 -9.68 -15.40 16.79
CA THR A 187 -9.14 -15.13 15.45
C THR A 187 -8.35 -13.83 15.43
N GLN A 188 -8.88 -12.77 16.03
CA GLN A 188 -8.17 -11.51 16.16
C GLN A 188 -6.97 -11.63 17.11
N ALA A 189 -7.13 -12.29 18.24
CA ALA A 189 -6.10 -12.44 19.26
C ALA A 189 -4.83 -13.12 18.74
N ILE A 190 -4.97 -14.20 17.96
CA ILE A 190 -3.81 -14.94 17.45
C ILE A 190 -3.07 -14.14 16.36
N MET A 191 -3.79 -13.37 15.55
CA MET A 191 -3.19 -12.43 14.60
C MET A 191 -2.46 -11.30 15.34
N ASP A 192 -3.08 -10.73 16.38
CA ASP A 192 -2.49 -9.67 17.20
C ASP A 192 -1.24 -10.13 17.93
N LEU A 193 -1.28 -11.32 18.54
CA LEU A 193 -0.10 -11.90 19.19
C LEU A 193 1.07 -12.03 18.21
N GLY A 194 0.80 -12.51 17.00
CA GLY A 194 1.81 -12.59 15.95
C GLY A 194 2.31 -11.23 15.48
N ALA A 195 1.43 -10.25 15.32
CA ALA A 195 1.79 -8.94 14.81
C ALA A 195 2.53 -8.06 15.83
N THR A 196 2.21 -8.18 17.14
CA THR A 196 2.69 -7.24 18.17
C THR A 196 3.70 -7.84 19.15
N VAL A 197 3.61 -9.11 19.50
CA VAL A 197 4.44 -9.77 20.52
C VAL A 197 5.38 -10.79 19.90
N CYS A 198 4.83 -11.81 19.22
CA CYS A 198 5.61 -12.87 18.59
C CYS A 198 6.09 -12.42 17.19
N THR A 199 6.81 -11.30 17.13
CA THR A 199 7.30 -10.68 15.90
C THR A 199 8.39 -11.52 15.23
N ARG A 200 8.66 -11.26 13.94
CA ARG A 200 9.66 -12.01 13.17
C ARG A 200 11.06 -11.86 13.76
N ALA A 201 11.45 -10.61 14.01
CA ALA A 201 12.70 -10.28 14.68
C ALA A 201 12.39 -9.80 16.11
N ASN A 202 13.23 -10.14 17.07
CA ASN A 202 13.16 -9.70 18.47
C ASN A 202 11.76 -9.88 19.10
N PRO A 203 11.21 -11.12 19.19
CA PRO A 203 9.92 -11.35 19.82
C PRO A 203 9.98 -11.01 21.32
N ARG A 204 8.91 -10.40 21.83
CA ARG A 204 8.78 -10.02 23.24
C ARG A 204 8.23 -11.16 24.08
N CYS A 205 9.05 -12.21 24.26
CA CYS A 205 8.63 -13.45 24.91
C CYS A 205 8.20 -13.26 26.36
N ALA A 206 8.74 -12.27 27.08
CA ALA A 206 8.33 -11.96 28.46
C ALA A 206 6.87 -11.48 28.56
N GLU A 207 6.34 -10.85 27.52
CA GLU A 207 4.96 -10.38 27.43
C GLU A 207 4.00 -11.43 26.81
N CYS A 208 4.56 -12.55 26.32
CA CYS A 208 3.78 -13.54 25.59
C CYS A 208 2.97 -14.44 26.54
N PRO A 209 1.64 -14.56 26.36
CA PRO A 209 0.81 -15.42 27.21
C PRO A 209 1.12 -16.90 27.07
N GLN A 210 1.87 -17.28 26.04
CA GLN A 210 2.23 -18.68 25.74
C GLN A 210 3.69 -19.01 26.12
N SER A 211 4.45 -18.08 26.70
CA SER A 211 5.90 -18.20 26.94
C SER A 211 6.28 -19.45 27.72
N ARG A 212 5.50 -19.83 28.75
CA ARG A 212 5.80 -20.98 29.63
C ARG A 212 5.83 -22.33 28.92
N GLU A 213 4.97 -22.51 27.90
CA GLU A 213 4.84 -23.77 27.16
C GLU A 213 5.43 -23.69 25.75
N CYS A 214 5.98 -22.53 25.36
CA CYS A 214 6.53 -22.30 24.03
C CYS A 214 7.88 -23.00 23.87
N VAL A 215 7.93 -24.02 23.00
CA VAL A 215 9.14 -24.82 22.72
C VAL A 215 10.28 -23.91 22.24
N ALA A 216 10.04 -23.04 21.25
CA ALA A 216 11.09 -22.17 20.71
C ALA A 216 11.62 -21.16 21.75
N HIS A 217 10.82 -20.75 22.73
CA HIS A 217 11.29 -19.89 23.83
C HIS A 217 12.13 -20.67 24.81
N ARG A 218 11.63 -21.83 25.27
CA ARG A 218 12.33 -22.71 26.22
C ARG A 218 13.69 -23.12 25.69
N ASP A 219 13.77 -23.49 24.40
CA ASP A 219 14.97 -24.05 23.78
C ASP A 219 15.83 -22.96 23.07
N ASN A 220 15.52 -21.68 23.27
CA ASN A 220 16.21 -20.54 22.66
C ASN A 220 16.27 -20.55 21.12
N LEU A 221 15.21 -21.06 20.48
CA LEU A 221 15.10 -21.25 19.02
C LEU A 221 14.23 -20.20 18.32
N THR A 222 13.83 -19.13 18.99
CA THR A 222 12.93 -18.11 18.42
C THR A 222 13.48 -17.41 17.18
N HIS A 223 14.80 -17.37 17.00
CA HIS A 223 15.49 -16.83 15.83
C HIS A 223 15.55 -17.84 14.66
N ALA A 224 15.53 -19.14 14.95
CA ALA A 224 15.63 -20.22 13.97
C ALA A 224 14.24 -20.72 13.50
N ILE A 225 13.18 -20.57 14.34
CA ILE A 225 11.83 -21.03 14.04
C ILE A 225 10.89 -19.84 13.80
N PRO A 226 10.15 -19.86 12.69
CA PRO A 226 10.25 -20.79 11.57
C PRO A 226 11.46 -20.48 10.68
N ALA A 227 11.95 -21.47 9.95
CA ALA A 227 12.99 -21.26 8.95
C ALA A 227 12.53 -20.28 7.86
N PRO A 228 13.41 -19.42 7.36
CA PRO A 228 13.07 -18.53 6.25
C PRO A 228 12.82 -19.33 4.96
N ARG A 229 12.11 -18.69 4.02
CA ARG A 229 12.01 -19.23 2.67
C ARG A 229 13.42 -19.38 2.09
N PRO A 230 13.75 -20.54 1.47
CA PRO A 230 15.03 -20.70 0.77
C PRO A 230 15.28 -19.54 -0.20
N ALA A 231 16.47 -18.95 -0.11
CA ALA A 231 16.85 -17.83 -0.95
C ALA A 231 16.94 -18.29 -2.42
N ARG A 232 16.30 -17.55 -3.31
CA ARG A 232 16.43 -17.73 -4.75
C ARG A 232 16.99 -16.45 -5.34
N ALA A 233 18.01 -16.56 -6.20
CA ALA A 233 18.48 -15.43 -6.97
C ALA A 233 17.33 -14.87 -7.81
N LEU A 234 17.09 -13.57 -7.68
CA LEU A 234 16.06 -12.87 -8.45
C LEU A 234 16.72 -12.34 -9.74
N PRO A 235 16.23 -12.72 -10.94
CA PRO A 235 16.70 -12.13 -12.18
C PRO A 235 16.43 -10.61 -12.19
N GLU A 236 17.29 -9.85 -12.84
CA GLU A 236 17.07 -8.43 -13.12
C GLU A 236 16.46 -8.25 -14.51
N LYS A 237 15.44 -7.40 -14.59
CA LYS A 237 14.84 -6.93 -15.84
C LYS A 237 15.18 -5.45 -16.01
N HIS A 238 15.76 -5.11 -17.14
CA HIS A 238 16.06 -3.74 -17.54
C HIS A 238 15.03 -3.29 -18.57
N ILE A 239 14.48 -2.10 -18.41
CA ILE A 239 13.57 -1.47 -19.36
C ILE A 239 13.85 0.03 -19.45
N VAL A 240 13.35 0.64 -20.51
CA VAL A 240 13.31 2.10 -20.66
C VAL A 240 11.84 2.53 -20.64
N PHE A 241 11.48 3.45 -19.73
CA PHE A 241 10.19 4.12 -19.80
C PHE A 241 10.24 5.28 -20.79
N VAL A 242 9.32 5.31 -21.72
CA VAL A 242 9.13 6.42 -22.66
C VAL A 242 8.17 7.42 -22.02
N VAL A 243 8.68 8.60 -21.70
CA VAL A 243 7.93 9.69 -21.11
C VAL A 243 7.68 10.76 -22.17
N LEU A 244 6.45 10.82 -22.67
CA LEU A 244 6.05 11.82 -23.64
C LEU A 244 5.23 12.89 -22.92
N ARG A 245 5.69 14.15 -23.00
CA ARG A 245 4.99 15.29 -22.43
C ARG A 245 4.63 16.29 -23.52
N ASP A 246 3.35 16.58 -23.64
CA ASP A 246 2.88 17.55 -24.64
C ASP A 246 3.15 19.01 -24.22
N GLU A 247 2.78 19.94 -25.08
CA GLU A 247 2.91 21.38 -24.85
C GLU A 247 2.07 21.91 -23.67
N HIS A 248 1.04 21.15 -23.27
CA HIS A 248 0.19 21.45 -22.12
C HIS A 248 0.65 20.76 -20.82
N GLY A 249 1.80 20.08 -20.85
CA GLY A 249 2.34 19.35 -19.71
C GLY A 249 1.64 18.01 -19.40
N ARG A 250 0.70 17.54 -20.27
CA ARG A 250 0.06 16.24 -20.12
C ARG A 250 1.05 15.14 -20.50
N VAL A 251 0.96 14.01 -19.79
CA VAL A 251 1.82 12.83 -20.02
C VAL A 251 1.02 11.72 -20.67
N LEU A 252 1.60 11.08 -21.69
CA LEU A 252 1.00 9.89 -22.29
C LEU A 252 1.14 8.68 -21.36
N LEU A 253 0.02 8.10 -20.98
CA LEU A 253 -0.07 6.82 -20.28
C LEU A 253 -0.71 5.78 -21.18
N GLN A 254 -0.29 4.54 -21.04
CA GLN A 254 -0.89 3.38 -21.68
C GLN A 254 -1.34 2.36 -20.65
N ARG A 255 -2.51 1.75 -20.90
CA ARG A 255 -3.02 0.65 -20.07
C ARG A 255 -2.20 -0.60 -20.37
N ARG A 256 -1.71 -1.21 -19.32
CA ARG A 256 -0.91 -2.44 -19.46
C ARG A 256 -1.79 -3.63 -19.86
N PRO A 257 -1.20 -4.61 -20.55
CA PRO A 257 -1.90 -5.85 -20.89
C PRO A 257 -2.51 -6.55 -19.66
N PRO A 258 -3.51 -7.43 -19.85
CA PRO A 258 -4.12 -8.17 -18.75
C PRO A 258 -3.19 -9.17 -18.07
N GLN A 259 -2.04 -9.46 -18.68
CA GLN A 259 -1.00 -10.36 -18.17
C GLN A 259 0.33 -9.61 -17.96
N GLY A 260 1.23 -10.19 -17.17
CA GLY A 260 2.56 -9.63 -16.94
C GLY A 260 2.65 -8.74 -15.69
N VAL A 261 3.50 -7.73 -15.77
CA VAL A 261 3.77 -6.81 -14.63
C VAL A 261 2.74 -5.71 -14.61
N TRP A 262 2.18 -5.43 -13.42
CA TRP A 262 1.15 -4.40 -13.20
C TRP A 262 -0.02 -4.47 -14.21
N PRO A 263 -0.62 -5.64 -14.42
CA PRO A 263 -1.60 -5.83 -15.48
C PRO A 263 -2.81 -4.92 -15.28
N ARG A 264 -3.32 -4.37 -16.39
CA ARG A 264 -4.45 -3.44 -16.48
C ARG A 264 -4.25 -2.07 -15.79
N LEU A 265 -3.09 -1.82 -15.15
CA LEU A 265 -2.78 -0.49 -14.63
C LEU A 265 -2.33 0.44 -15.76
N TRP A 266 -2.55 1.73 -15.56
CA TRP A 266 -1.99 2.77 -16.39
C TRP A 266 -0.51 2.97 -16.07
N SER A 267 0.33 3.01 -17.08
CA SER A 267 1.78 3.13 -16.94
C SER A 267 2.37 3.91 -18.11
N LEU A 268 3.62 4.29 -17.98
CA LEU A 268 4.40 4.80 -19.10
C LEU A 268 4.63 3.69 -20.13
N PRO A 269 4.65 4.01 -21.44
CA PRO A 269 5.10 3.07 -22.47
C PRO A 269 6.49 2.52 -22.17
N GLU A 270 6.74 1.25 -22.51
CA GLU A 270 7.99 0.55 -22.21
C GLU A 270 8.72 0.16 -23.48
N ALA A 271 10.05 0.26 -23.45
CA ALA A 271 10.96 -0.27 -24.46
C ALA A 271 12.06 -1.12 -23.79
N ASN A 272 12.72 -1.99 -24.55
CA ASN A 272 13.78 -2.86 -24.02
C ASN A 272 15.12 -2.12 -23.86
N ASP A 273 15.36 -1.10 -24.68
CA ASP A 273 16.58 -0.29 -24.68
C ASP A 273 16.29 1.15 -25.15
N THR A 274 17.32 1.98 -25.22
CA THR A 274 17.22 3.40 -25.58
C THR A 274 16.89 3.62 -27.06
N GLU A 275 17.35 2.76 -27.96
CA GLU A 275 17.07 2.86 -29.38
C GLU A 275 15.60 2.51 -29.68
N ALA A 276 15.13 1.40 -29.10
CA ALA A 276 13.72 1.02 -29.16
C ALA A 276 12.81 2.09 -28.51
N ALA A 277 13.28 2.76 -27.44
CA ALA A 277 12.53 3.84 -26.81
C ALA A 277 12.37 5.04 -27.75
N GLY A 278 13.43 5.44 -28.46
CA GLY A 278 13.36 6.51 -29.47
C GLY A 278 12.41 6.16 -30.63
N THR A 279 12.47 4.93 -31.11
CA THR A 279 11.56 4.43 -32.16
C THR A 279 10.11 4.44 -31.69
N LEU A 280 9.86 3.95 -30.46
CA LEU A 280 8.53 3.94 -29.87
C LEU A 280 7.99 5.36 -29.65
N ALA A 281 8.83 6.28 -29.16
CA ALA A 281 8.45 7.67 -28.98
C ALA A 281 7.99 8.32 -30.30
N ALA A 282 8.72 8.09 -31.41
CA ALA A 282 8.36 8.59 -32.73
C ALA A 282 7.07 7.95 -33.31
N GLN A 283 6.76 6.71 -32.92
CA GLN A 283 5.49 6.05 -33.29
C GLN A 283 4.31 6.64 -32.52
N LEU A 284 4.52 6.98 -31.25
CA LEU A 284 3.45 7.44 -30.34
C LEU A 284 3.17 8.93 -30.45
N ALA A 285 4.17 9.77 -30.82
CA ALA A 285 4.02 11.21 -30.93
C ALA A 285 4.87 11.80 -32.05
N LYS A 286 4.49 12.98 -32.51
CA LYS A 286 5.34 13.82 -33.36
C LYS A 286 6.36 14.51 -32.46
N LEU A 287 7.62 14.13 -32.62
CA LEU A 287 8.70 14.62 -31.75
C LEU A 287 9.19 16.02 -32.16
N ASP A 288 8.91 16.44 -33.39
CA ASP A 288 9.40 17.69 -34.01
C ASP A 288 10.90 17.90 -33.73
N HIS A 289 11.26 18.80 -32.81
CA HIS A 289 12.63 19.06 -32.35
C HIS A 289 12.90 18.58 -30.92
N ALA A 290 12.00 17.78 -30.33
CA ALA A 290 12.15 17.30 -28.96
C ALA A 290 13.35 16.37 -28.84
N VAL A 291 14.24 16.68 -27.90
CA VAL A 291 15.41 15.86 -27.57
C VAL A 291 15.13 15.07 -26.30
N ALA A 292 15.56 13.80 -26.28
CA ALA A 292 15.40 12.94 -25.12
C ALA A 292 16.25 13.46 -23.94
N ALA A 293 15.62 13.62 -22.80
CA ALA A 293 16.29 13.90 -21.52
C ALA A 293 16.21 12.66 -20.60
N THR A 294 17.33 12.32 -19.95
CA THR A 294 17.34 11.23 -18.97
C THR A 294 16.76 11.69 -17.63
N LEU A 295 15.83 10.92 -17.09
CA LEU A 295 15.27 11.14 -15.77
C LEU A 295 15.86 10.17 -14.73
N PRO A 296 15.67 10.42 -13.42
CA PRO A 296 16.13 9.51 -12.37
C PRO A 296 15.62 8.09 -12.55
N GLY A 297 16.54 7.12 -12.49
CA GLY A 297 16.22 5.70 -12.67
C GLY A 297 15.32 5.14 -11.55
N ILE A 298 14.43 4.24 -11.92
CA ILE A 298 13.53 3.54 -11.01
C ILE A 298 14.11 2.16 -10.69
N ARG A 299 14.13 1.80 -9.40
CA ARG A 299 14.42 0.45 -8.92
C ARG A 299 13.22 -0.09 -8.17
N HIS A 300 12.73 -1.26 -8.55
CA HIS A 300 11.61 -1.90 -7.88
C HIS A 300 11.83 -3.41 -7.74
N ALA A 301 11.56 -3.97 -6.56
CA ALA A 301 11.69 -5.39 -6.30
C ALA A 301 10.32 -6.06 -6.33
N PHE A 302 10.16 -7.05 -7.20
CA PHE A 302 9.04 -7.98 -7.20
C PHE A 302 9.43 -9.27 -6.47
N THR A 303 8.47 -10.11 -6.18
CA THR A 303 8.70 -11.41 -5.51
C THR A 303 9.50 -12.40 -6.35
N HIS A 304 9.62 -12.18 -7.68
CA HIS A 304 10.22 -13.12 -8.62
C HIS A 304 11.27 -12.48 -9.56
N PHE A 305 11.44 -11.15 -9.55
CA PHE A 305 12.53 -10.44 -10.26
C PHE A 305 12.73 -9.03 -9.68
N ARG A 306 13.82 -8.38 -10.09
CA ARG A 306 14.09 -6.96 -9.82
C ARG A 306 13.94 -6.17 -11.11
N LEU A 307 13.23 -5.04 -11.05
CA LEU A 307 13.08 -4.11 -12.18
C LEU A 307 14.05 -2.94 -12.01
N ARG A 308 14.80 -2.64 -13.08
CA ARG A 308 15.52 -1.39 -13.26
C ARG A 308 14.95 -0.71 -14.49
N ALA A 309 14.35 0.46 -14.31
CA ALA A 309 13.84 1.26 -15.41
C ALA A 309 14.63 2.55 -15.53
N ALA A 310 15.04 2.88 -16.77
CA ALA A 310 15.67 4.14 -17.13
C ALA A 310 14.65 4.99 -17.89
N PRO A 311 14.05 6.03 -17.29
CA PRO A 311 13.09 6.86 -18.00
C PRO A 311 13.78 7.85 -18.92
N LEU A 312 13.26 8.00 -20.14
CA LEU A 312 13.64 9.02 -21.11
C LEU A 312 12.44 9.91 -21.40
N GLU A 313 12.61 11.21 -21.26
CA GLU A 313 11.56 12.22 -21.46
C GLU A 313 11.75 13.01 -22.75
N TRP A 314 10.67 13.16 -23.53
CA TRP A 314 10.53 14.09 -24.66
C TRP A 314 9.45 15.11 -24.31
N ARG A 315 9.81 16.39 -24.33
CA ARG A 315 8.90 17.51 -24.00
C ARG A 315 8.45 18.27 -25.23
N GLY A 316 7.24 18.85 -25.16
CA GLY A 316 6.68 19.66 -26.27
C GLY A 316 6.27 18.81 -27.46
N VAL A 317 6.00 17.52 -27.25
CA VAL A 317 5.59 16.62 -28.33
C VAL A 317 4.11 16.81 -28.64
N ARG A 318 3.70 16.47 -29.87
CA ARG A 318 2.29 16.49 -30.27
C ARG A 318 1.75 15.08 -30.42
N ALA A 319 0.53 14.86 -29.89
CA ALA A 319 -0.14 13.57 -29.99
C ALA A 319 -0.29 13.13 -31.46
N ASN A 320 -0.02 11.85 -31.73
CA ASN A 320 -0.35 11.26 -33.01
C ASN A 320 -1.87 11.02 -33.09
N ALA A 321 -2.51 11.34 -34.21
CA ALA A 321 -3.96 11.21 -34.39
C ALA A 321 -4.49 9.79 -34.12
N ARG A 322 -3.70 8.77 -34.45
CA ARG A 322 -4.05 7.35 -34.18
C ARG A 322 -4.19 6.99 -32.71
N LEU A 323 -3.52 7.73 -31.80
CA LEU A 323 -3.62 7.50 -30.35
C LEU A 323 -4.90 8.05 -29.75
N ALA A 324 -5.57 8.99 -30.41
CA ALA A 324 -6.83 9.53 -29.92
C ALA A 324 -7.98 8.53 -29.95
N GLU A 325 -7.86 7.48 -30.79
CA GLU A 325 -8.84 6.41 -30.95
C GLU A 325 -8.52 5.15 -30.13
N ASP A 326 -7.34 5.08 -29.50
CA ASP A 326 -6.92 3.92 -28.69
C ASP A 326 -7.44 4.05 -27.25
N PRO A 327 -8.40 3.21 -26.81
CA PRO A 327 -8.98 3.27 -25.47
C PRO A 327 -7.94 2.92 -24.37
N ASP A 328 -6.86 2.27 -24.73
CA ASP A 328 -5.77 1.89 -23.83
C ASP A 328 -4.60 2.90 -23.84
N SER A 329 -4.76 4.06 -24.52
CA SER A 329 -3.81 5.17 -24.52
C SER A 329 -4.49 6.48 -24.13
N ARG A 330 -3.87 7.27 -23.25
CA ARG A 330 -4.46 8.51 -22.76
C ARG A 330 -3.41 9.56 -22.42
N TRP A 331 -3.61 10.79 -22.90
CA TRP A 331 -2.89 11.98 -22.42
C TRP A 331 -3.52 12.49 -21.12
N CYS A 332 -2.75 12.45 -20.03
CA CYS A 332 -3.24 12.75 -18.70
C CYS A 332 -2.56 14.01 -18.13
N SER A 333 -3.38 14.92 -17.63
CA SER A 333 -2.95 16.02 -16.76
C SER A 333 -2.58 15.49 -15.36
N PRO A 334 -1.84 16.26 -14.54
CA PRO A 334 -1.55 15.87 -13.15
C PRO A 334 -2.79 15.55 -12.31
N GLY A 335 -3.90 16.26 -12.51
CA GLY A 335 -5.17 16.01 -11.83
C GLY A 335 -5.81 14.69 -12.23
N GLU A 336 -5.77 14.34 -13.52
CA GLU A 336 -6.31 13.06 -14.02
C GLU A 336 -5.46 11.87 -13.57
N ILE A 337 -4.11 12.02 -13.48
CA ILE A 337 -3.20 11.00 -12.95
C ILE A 337 -3.63 10.52 -11.55
N ALA A 338 -4.09 11.44 -10.70
CA ALA A 338 -4.54 11.12 -9.35
C ALA A 338 -5.80 10.24 -9.29
N THR A 339 -6.58 10.17 -10.37
CA THR A 339 -7.81 9.37 -10.48
C THR A 339 -7.59 7.99 -11.12
N LEU A 340 -6.36 7.67 -11.50
CA LEU A 340 -6.03 6.43 -12.21
C LEU A 340 -5.29 5.43 -11.32
N GLY A 341 -5.49 4.15 -11.61
CA GLY A 341 -4.70 3.06 -11.02
C GLY A 341 -3.30 3.00 -11.65
N ILE A 342 -2.30 3.58 -11.00
CA ILE A 342 -0.92 3.65 -11.49
C ILE A 342 0.02 2.92 -10.52
N PRO A 343 1.03 2.17 -11.02
CA PRO A 343 2.03 1.53 -10.14
C PRO A 343 2.77 2.58 -9.31
N ALA A 344 2.96 2.31 -8.01
CA ALA A 344 3.59 3.25 -7.09
C ALA A 344 4.96 3.82 -7.57
N PRO A 345 5.87 3.03 -8.17
CA PRO A 345 7.13 3.58 -8.69
C PRO A 345 6.94 4.54 -9.87
N VAL A 346 5.97 4.25 -10.76
CA VAL A 346 5.61 5.12 -11.89
C VAL A 346 4.93 6.39 -11.37
N LEU A 347 3.99 6.25 -10.44
CA LEU A 347 3.31 7.39 -9.82
C LEU A 347 4.32 8.33 -9.13
N LYS A 348 5.30 7.77 -8.42
CA LYS A 348 6.38 8.56 -7.80
C LYS A 348 7.20 9.33 -8.84
N LEU A 349 7.54 8.72 -9.97
CA LEU A 349 8.22 9.39 -11.07
C LEU A 349 7.35 10.54 -11.62
N LEU A 350 6.08 10.26 -11.94
CA LEU A 350 5.16 11.26 -12.48
C LEU A 350 4.99 12.45 -11.54
N HIS A 351 4.90 12.23 -10.23
CA HIS A 351 4.84 13.30 -9.24
C HIS A 351 6.13 14.13 -9.18
N SER A 352 7.31 13.49 -9.33
CA SER A 352 8.59 14.21 -9.34
C SER A 352 8.80 15.06 -10.60
N MET A 353 8.05 14.76 -11.68
CA MET A 353 8.13 15.46 -12.96
C MET A 353 7.12 16.58 -13.11
N SER A 354 6.06 16.61 -12.31
CA SER A 354 4.82 17.26 -12.71
C SER A 354 4.59 18.64 -12.15
N ARG A 355 5.54 19.25 -11.44
CA ARG A 355 5.23 20.54 -10.88
C ARG A 355 6.20 21.64 -11.30
N THR A 356 5.76 22.48 -12.25
CA THR A 356 6.29 23.82 -12.45
C THR A 356 5.45 24.79 -11.63
N VAL A 357 6.09 25.65 -10.85
CA VAL A 357 5.45 26.75 -10.12
C VAL A 357 6.11 28.06 -10.51
N TYR A 358 5.33 29.12 -10.58
CA TYR A 358 5.90 30.46 -10.59
C TYR A 358 6.45 30.73 -9.19
N CYS A 359 7.76 30.63 -9.05
CA CYS A 359 8.42 30.85 -7.77
C CYS A 359 8.45 32.33 -7.40
N GLN A 360 7.71 32.72 -6.36
CA GLN A 360 7.65 34.12 -5.92
C GLN A 360 9.03 34.65 -5.51
N LYS A 361 9.90 33.83 -4.94
CA LYS A 361 11.28 34.21 -4.61
C LYS A 361 12.16 34.39 -5.84
N ALA A 362 12.08 33.46 -6.79
CA ALA A 362 12.93 33.48 -8.00
C ALA A 362 12.33 34.32 -9.14
N GLN A 363 11.08 34.79 -9.03
CA GLN A 363 10.32 35.56 -10.03
C GLN A 363 10.33 34.92 -11.42
N ARG A 364 10.28 33.61 -11.47
CA ARG A 364 10.25 32.81 -12.70
C ARG A 364 9.59 31.43 -12.46
N GLU A 365 9.18 30.79 -13.53
CA GLU A 365 8.77 29.39 -13.46
C GLU A 365 9.97 28.50 -13.09
N THR A 366 9.77 27.63 -12.10
CA THR A 366 10.78 26.69 -11.62
C THR A 366 10.11 25.37 -11.24
N GLU A 367 10.90 24.34 -11.07
CA GLU A 367 10.41 23.05 -10.55
C GLU A 367 9.80 23.24 -9.15
N GLY A 368 8.57 22.77 -8.96
CA GLY A 368 7.88 22.83 -7.67
C GLY A 368 8.31 21.73 -6.71
N LEU A 369 7.80 21.80 -5.48
CA LEU A 369 7.98 20.77 -4.46
C LEU A 369 7.01 19.59 -4.71
N ASP A 370 7.39 18.40 -4.29
CA ASP A 370 6.56 17.18 -4.47
C ASP A 370 5.38 17.13 -3.50
N ARG A 371 5.47 17.84 -2.39
CA ARG A 371 4.46 17.91 -1.32
C ARG A 371 4.65 19.17 -0.48
N PRO A 372 3.65 19.59 0.28
CA PRO A 372 3.83 20.64 1.28
C PRO A 372 4.96 20.27 2.25
N PRO A 373 5.96 21.15 2.44
CA PRO A 373 7.16 20.81 3.22
C PRO A 373 6.94 20.81 4.73
N CYS A 374 5.88 21.44 5.21
CA CYS A 374 5.45 21.45 6.60
C CYS A 374 3.91 21.48 6.68
N PRO A 375 3.31 21.08 7.81
CA PRO A 375 1.87 21.15 8.00
C PRO A 375 1.36 22.61 8.14
N GLY A 376 0.07 22.82 7.85
CA GLY A 376 -0.60 24.12 8.00
C GLY A 376 -0.52 25.01 6.76
N GLU A 377 -1.14 26.20 6.85
CA GLU A 377 -1.30 27.15 5.74
C GLU A 377 0.03 27.60 5.12
N LEU A 378 1.05 27.83 5.96
CA LEU A 378 2.35 28.23 5.47
C LEU A 378 3.01 27.15 4.61
N GLY A 379 2.90 25.87 5.01
CA GLY A 379 3.40 24.76 4.21
C GLY A 379 2.68 24.63 2.87
N GLN A 380 1.38 24.85 2.85
CA GLN A 380 0.58 24.85 1.64
C GLN A 380 0.95 26.03 0.72
N ARG A 381 1.11 27.23 1.28
CA ARG A 381 1.55 28.42 0.55
C ARG A 381 2.95 28.26 -0.06
N VAL A 382 3.89 27.68 0.70
CA VAL A 382 5.23 27.33 0.17
C VAL A 382 5.11 26.33 -0.96
N TYR A 383 4.31 25.31 -0.79
CA TYR A 383 4.05 24.32 -1.83
C TYR A 383 3.50 24.97 -3.11
N GLU A 384 2.57 25.89 -3.03
CA GLU A 384 1.91 26.53 -4.19
C GLU A 384 2.77 27.54 -4.92
N HIS A 385 3.65 28.26 -4.21
CA HIS A 385 4.31 29.45 -4.74
C HIS A 385 5.83 29.45 -4.68
N ILE A 386 6.47 28.39 -4.18
CA ILE A 386 7.94 28.32 -4.03
C ILE A 386 8.50 27.13 -4.78
N GLY A 387 9.51 27.40 -5.61
CA GLY A 387 10.21 26.35 -6.34
C GLY A 387 11.22 25.59 -5.48
N ARG A 388 11.59 24.40 -5.95
CA ARG A 388 12.52 23.47 -5.29
C ARG A 388 13.87 24.13 -4.98
N GLU A 389 14.42 24.90 -5.88
CA GLU A 389 15.70 25.61 -5.70
C GLU A 389 15.64 26.62 -4.54
N ALA A 390 14.60 27.46 -4.52
CA ALA A 390 14.39 28.43 -3.45
C ALA A 390 14.14 27.76 -2.09
N TRP A 391 13.45 26.61 -2.09
CA TRP A 391 13.26 25.80 -0.89
C TRP A 391 14.59 25.21 -0.37
N GLN A 392 15.48 24.72 -1.24
CA GLN A 392 16.82 24.24 -0.84
C GLN A 392 17.66 25.37 -0.26
N GLN A 393 17.58 26.58 -0.82
CA GLN A 393 18.24 27.76 -0.27
C GLN A 393 17.73 28.10 1.14
N TRP A 394 16.41 27.98 1.37
CA TRP A 394 15.85 28.12 2.71
C TRP A 394 16.39 27.07 3.69
N LEU A 395 16.43 25.80 3.31
CA LEU A 395 16.95 24.74 4.19
C LEU A 395 18.42 24.97 4.59
N ALA A 396 19.23 25.45 3.66
CA ALA A 396 20.61 25.83 3.94
C ALA A 396 20.67 27.02 4.93
N TYR A 397 19.88 28.05 4.70
CA TYR A 397 19.78 29.21 5.58
C TYR A 397 19.22 28.85 6.96
N GLN A 398 18.17 28.05 7.04
CA GLN A 398 17.63 27.53 8.29
C GLN A 398 18.68 26.79 9.11
N THR A 399 19.48 25.93 8.45
CA THR A 399 20.57 25.16 9.10
C THR A 399 21.61 26.10 9.68
N MET A 400 21.98 27.15 8.96
CA MET A 400 22.89 28.20 9.42
C MET A 400 22.33 28.91 10.68
N LEU A 401 21.08 29.35 10.64
CA LEU A 401 20.40 30.00 11.78
C LEU A 401 20.38 29.14 13.04
N ILE A 402 20.05 27.85 12.86
CA ILE A 402 20.03 26.87 13.96
C ILE A 402 21.41 26.73 14.60
N ASN A 403 22.47 26.62 13.79
CA ASN A 403 23.84 26.41 14.26
C ASN A 403 24.41 27.65 14.94
N GLU A 404 24.27 28.82 14.31
CA GLU A 404 24.82 30.10 14.83
C GLU A 404 24.16 30.50 16.15
N ASN A 405 22.83 30.33 16.25
CA ASN A 405 22.09 30.72 17.44
C ASN A 405 21.88 29.56 18.43
N ARG A 406 22.45 28.38 18.18
CA ARG A 406 22.33 27.16 19.01
C ARG A 406 20.86 26.82 19.34
N LEU A 407 20.00 26.95 18.36
CA LEU A 407 18.55 26.78 18.51
C LEU A 407 18.19 25.30 18.58
N SER A 408 17.15 24.97 19.35
CA SER A 408 16.56 23.63 19.39
C SER A 408 15.25 23.58 18.61
N PRO A 409 15.15 22.86 17.48
CA PRO A 409 13.91 22.73 16.71
C PRO A 409 12.77 22.01 17.47
N ARG A 410 13.07 21.45 18.64
CA ARG A 410 12.05 20.83 19.52
C ARG A 410 11.29 21.86 20.35
N ASP A 411 11.90 23.03 20.60
CA ASP A 411 11.28 24.11 21.32
C ASP A 411 10.19 24.82 20.49
N PRO A 412 8.98 25.02 21.06
CA PRO A 412 7.87 25.70 20.35
C PRO A 412 8.21 27.15 19.94
N ALA A 413 8.92 27.91 20.77
CA ALA A 413 9.30 29.27 20.45
C ALA A 413 10.29 29.33 19.28
N THR A 414 11.27 28.41 19.25
CA THR A 414 12.19 28.23 18.11
C THR A 414 11.44 27.89 16.81
N ARG A 415 10.44 27.00 16.87
CA ARG A 415 9.63 26.68 15.68
C ARG A 415 8.85 27.88 15.16
N ALA A 416 8.27 28.67 16.04
CA ALA A 416 7.54 29.89 15.67
C ALA A 416 8.48 30.91 15.02
N MET A 417 9.66 31.13 15.58
CA MET A 417 10.69 32.01 15.03
C MET A 417 11.18 31.53 13.64
N LEU A 418 11.51 30.24 13.51
CA LEU A 418 11.91 29.67 12.22
C LEU A 418 10.79 29.73 11.17
N GLY A 419 9.52 29.65 11.59
CA GLY A 419 8.37 29.84 10.72
C GLY A 419 8.24 31.26 10.20
N ALA A 420 8.43 32.25 11.05
CA ALA A 420 8.43 33.67 10.67
C ALA A 420 9.61 34.02 9.73
N GLU A 421 10.81 33.50 10.04
CA GLU A 421 11.99 33.67 9.18
C GLU A 421 11.81 32.98 7.81
N MET A 422 11.19 31.80 7.78
CA MET A 422 10.86 31.11 6.53
C MET A 422 9.93 31.97 5.65
N GLN A 423 8.90 32.53 6.25
CA GLN A 423 7.97 33.40 5.55
C GLN A 423 8.67 34.65 4.98
N ARG A 424 9.50 35.30 5.78
CA ARG A 424 10.29 36.47 5.35
C ARG A 424 11.29 36.08 4.24
N PHE A 425 12.01 35.01 4.40
CA PHE A 425 13.01 34.54 3.43
C PHE A 425 12.41 34.19 2.07
N LEU A 426 11.26 33.49 2.06
CA LEU A 426 10.64 32.96 0.84
C LEU A 426 9.71 33.95 0.14
N PHE A 427 9.05 34.86 0.89
CA PHE A 427 7.99 35.72 0.37
C PHE A 427 8.27 37.22 0.54
N GLY A 428 9.32 37.63 1.29
CA GLY A 428 9.63 39.00 1.60
C GLY A 428 8.85 39.56 2.80
N ASP A 429 9.12 40.82 3.16
CA ASP A 429 8.53 41.49 4.33
C ASP A 429 7.06 41.93 4.11
N ASP A 430 6.55 41.97 2.85
CA ASP A 430 5.20 42.42 2.52
C ASP A 430 4.10 41.38 2.70
N ALA A 431 4.37 40.23 3.32
CA ALA A 431 3.44 39.12 3.41
C ALA A 431 2.66 39.02 4.72
N ALA A 432 2.58 40.10 5.50
CA ALA A 432 1.77 40.19 6.72
C ALA A 432 0.54 41.08 6.45
N THR A 433 -0.43 40.55 5.67
CA THR A 433 -1.82 41.03 5.65
C THR A 433 -2.75 39.87 5.38
#